data_cdf0b21fddc0875e12964b04c70f21c4
#
_entry.id   cdf0b21fddc0875e12964b04c70f21c4
#
_cell.length_a   1.000
_cell.length_b   1.000
_cell.length_c   1.000
_cell.angle_alpha   90.00
_cell.angle_beta   90.00
_cell.angle_gamma   90.00
#
_symmetry.space_group_name_H-M   'P 1'
#
loop_
_entity.id
_entity.type
_entity.pdbx_description
1 polymer ?
#
loop_
_entity_poly.entity_id
_entity_poly.type
_entity_poly.pdbx_seq_one_letter_code
_entity_poly.pdbx_strand_id
1 'polypeptide(L)'
;MSLITLGLSGAGGHDSAAALFVDGDLTAAVEEERLVRRKHAKDMMPIESVRFCMRYAKIKPRHIDMVALSYAPISLFTPARWHYAKRHWYAPDRSLDAILNGNRRYRRYLGEVRTMLEQLDIPWKKVKLVPVEHQLAHAGSAYYMSGFEGKTAILGIDLKGEYATTFFGYGENGKIHKIKEFYQPDSLTGMYAAITDYLGFDILDGEARVMGMATYGGPNKYDLSPLVEFTGKKFKLNTQLIGTVGLRRYKENSRGYYFSPKLIELLGPRRTGSLTEDPYLHYAASIQKLYEEIAIGLTTHYLSDIIREGNGRLVMAGIGALNVKLNQRLLALPWVKEIFVQPAAGDAGTAIGAAACAIAKQKIPVKRMKHAFLGPRYSMERCIRVCKEHREKPVWEILENPTEKAAELLAAGSLVGWFQGRMEFGPRALGNRSILANPAQSEMVDAINKKIKFRENWRCFSPSMLDTLAEDVLQTTHRAEYMSMSFDVAPEWRERFPAVVYKDGTSRAHVVTRKANPRFYQLLKHVEEKTGYGIVLNTSMNRPGEAIICTPEDALEMFFGSDLEYLIMQDVL
;
A
#
# COMPACT_ATOMS: atom_id res chain seq x y z
N MET A 1 6.85 -25.62 -23.01
CA MET A 1 6.44 -24.20 -23.22
C MET A 1 6.37 -23.53 -21.88
N SER A 2 6.84 -22.29 -21.78
CA SER A 2 6.75 -21.53 -20.53
C SER A 2 5.30 -21.13 -20.26
N LEU A 3 4.84 -21.25 -18.99
CA LEU A 3 3.54 -20.76 -18.58
C LEU A 3 3.57 -19.25 -18.33
N ILE A 4 2.82 -18.51 -19.13
CA ILE A 4 2.71 -17.05 -19.02
C ILE A 4 1.36 -16.69 -18.41
N THR A 5 1.39 -16.09 -17.22
CA THR A 5 0.20 -15.71 -16.47
C THR A 5 0.17 -14.20 -16.22
N LEU A 6 -0.91 -13.57 -16.63
CA LEU A 6 -1.20 -12.16 -16.38
C LEU A 6 -2.21 -12.06 -15.24
N GLY A 7 -1.89 -11.32 -14.19
CA GLY A 7 -2.82 -10.98 -13.11
C GLY A 7 -3.32 -9.55 -13.24
N LEU A 8 -4.60 -9.34 -12.94
CA LEU A 8 -5.29 -8.06 -13.07
C LEU A 8 -6.00 -7.67 -11.78
N SER A 9 -5.85 -6.41 -11.37
CA SER A 9 -6.69 -5.77 -10.35
C SER A 9 -7.58 -4.67 -10.95
N GLY A 10 -8.34 -3.95 -10.12
CA GLY A 10 -9.21 -2.85 -10.54
C GLY A 10 -10.70 -3.16 -10.53
N ALA A 11 -11.12 -4.38 -10.13
CA ALA A 11 -12.54 -4.73 -9.97
C ALA A 11 -13.29 -3.80 -8.99
N GLY A 12 -12.55 -3.15 -8.07
CA GLY A 12 -13.02 -2.14 -7.13
C GLY A 12 -13.44 -0.82 -7.77
N GLY A 13 -12.99 -0.56 -8.99
CA GLY A 13 -13.08 0.75 -9.64
C GLY A 13 -11.97 1.71 -9.20
N HIS A 14 -10.90 1.20 -8.60
CA HIS A 14 -9.70 1.95 -8.20
C HIS A 14 -8.50 1.00 -8.10
N ASP A 15 -7.30 1.57 -8.06
CA ASP A 15 -6.03 0.87 -7.89
C ASP A 15 -5.83 -0.28 -8.87
N SER A 16 -6.21 -0.04 -10.14
CA SER A 16 -5.97 -1.01 -11.20
C SER A 16 -4.48 -1.18 -11.44
N ALA A 17 -4.06 -2.44 -11.63
CA ALA A 17 -2.68 -2.83 -11.85
C ALA A 17 -2.60 -4.13 -12.66
N ALA A 18 -1.43 -4.38 -13.25
CA ALA A 18 -1.12 -5.65 -13.88
C ALA A 18 0.18 -6.24 -13.30
N ALA A 19 0.21 -7.58 -13.22
CA ALA A 19 1.38 -8.34 -12.83
C ALA A 19 1.58 -9.52 -13.81
N LEU A 20 2.80 -9.70 -14.28
CA LEU A 20 3.15 -10.75 -15.22
C LEU A 20 4.10 -11.75 -14.59
N PHE A 21 3.74 -13.02 -14.67
CA PHE A 21 4.55 -14.16 -14.27
C PHE A 21 4.97 -15.00 -15.47
N VAL A 22 6.20 -15.48 -15.45
CA VAL A 22 6.73 -16.46 -16.38
C VAL A 22 7.25 -17.65 -15.57
N ASP A 23 6.67 -18.83 -15.75
CA ASP A 23 7.03 -20.07 -15.02
C ASP A 23 7.06 -19.87 -13.48
N GLY A 24 6.08 -19.16 -12.95
CA GLY A 24 5.96 -18.85 -11.52
C GLY A 24 6.91 -17.77 -10.99
N ASP A 25 7.72 -17.13 -11.85
CA ASP A 25 8.58 -16.00 -11.48
C ASP A 25 7.89 -14.67 -11.80
N LEU A 26 7.77 -13.79 -10.80
CA LEU A 26 7.20 -12.45 -10.96
C LEU A 26 8.18 -11.57 -11.74
N THR A 27 7.88 -11.34 -13.02
CA THR A 27 8.77 -10.66 -13.97
C THR A 27 8.57 -9.15 -13.99
N ALA A 28 7.31 -8.70 -13.99
CA ALA A 28 6.96 -7.29 -14.02
C ALA A 28 5.61 -7.04 -13.34
N ALA A 29 5.47 -5.88 -12.69
CA ALA A 29 4.20 -5.37 -12.20
C ALA A 29 4.24 -3.84 -12.13
N VAL A 30 3.11 -3.20 -12.39
CA VAL A 30 2.96 -1.74 -12.26
C VAL A 30 1.50 -1.38 -12.06
N GLU A 31 1.27 -0.32 -11.27
CA GLU A 31 -0.04 0.31 -11.11
C GLU A 31 -0.34 1.21 -12.32
N GLU A 32 -1.58 1.17 -12.78
CA GLU A 32 -2.04 1.99 -13.90
C GLU A 32 -1.88 3.49 -13.63
N GLU A 33 -2.14 3.92 -12.40
CA GLU A 33 -2.00 5.32 -11.97
C GLU A 33 -0.63 5.92 -12.29
N ARG A 34 0.44 5.08 -12.27
CA ARG A 34 1.82 5.52 -12.52
C ARG A 34 2.03 5.90 -13.98
N LEU A 35 1.37 5.15 -14.89
CA LEU A 35 1.50 5.30 -16.33
C LEU A 35 0.57 6.35 -16.90
N VAL A 36 -0.66 6.44 -16.35
CA VAL A 36 -1.68 7.42 -16.82
C VAL A 36 -1.69 8.72 -16.03
N ARG A 37 -0.86 8.84 -14.97
CA ARG A 37 -0.74 10.01 -14.09
C ARG A 37 -2.05 10.42 -13.40
N ARG A 38 -2.94 9.47 -13.18
CA ARG A 38 -4.21 9.67 -12.46
C ARG A 38 -4.23 8.81 -11.21
N LYS A 39 -4.10 9.46 -10.06
CA LYS A 39 -4.05 8.79 -8.76
C LYS A 39 -5.22 7.84 -8.55
N HIS A 40 -4.92 6.64 -8.05
CA HIS A 40 -5.83 5.50 -7.91
C HIS A 40 -6.43 4.98 -9.22
N ALA A 41 -6.11 5.53 -10.40
CA ALA A 41 -6.66 5.13 -11.70
C ALA A 41 -8.17 4.83 -11.63
N LYS A 42 -8.96 5.75 -11.00
CA LYS A 42 -10.39 5.54 -10.72
C LYS A 42 -11.17 5.26 -12.01
N ASP A 43 -11.97 4.20 -11.98
CA ASP A 43 -12.79 3.68 -13.07
C ASP A 43 -12.00 3.39 -14.38
N MET A 44 -10.71 3.02 -14.23
CA MET A 44 -9.84 2.66 -15.35
C MET A 44 -9.42 1.19 -15.26
N MET A 45 -9.36 0.52 -16.42
CA MET A 45 -8.75 -0.79 -16.57
C MET A 45 -7.24 -0.65 -16.75
N PRO A 46 -6.41 -1.67 -16.36
CA PRO A 46 -4.94 -1.60 -16.37
C PRO A 46 -4.35 -1.81 -17.76
N ILE A 47 -4.75 -1.03 -18.76
CA ILE A 47 -4.36 -1.17 -20.17
C ILE A 47 -2.87 -0.91 -20.36
N GLU A 48 -2.38 0.23 -19.87
CA GLU A 48 -0.97 0.60 -20.02
C GLU A 48 -0.07 -0.28 -19.17
N SER A 49 -0.56 -0.72 -18.01
CA SER A 49 0.14 -1.67 -17.15
C SER A 49 0.34 -3.02 -17.84
N VAL A 50 -0.67 -3.54 -18.53
CA VAL A 50 -0.55 -4.78 -19.33
C VAL A 50 0.42 -4.58 -20.49
N ARG A 51 0.32 -3.47 -21.23
CA ARG A 51 1.25 -3.13 -22.32
C ARG A 51 2.70 -3.06 -21.82
N PHE A 52 2.92 -2.43 -20.70
CA PHE A 52 4.24 -2.38 -20.06
C PHE A 52 4.75 -3.77 -19.72
N CYS A 53 3.97 -4.58 -19.02
CA CYS A 53 4.35 -5.93 -18.60
C CYS A 53 4.74 -6.80 -19.81
N MET A 54 3.95 -6.80 -20.89
CA MET A 54 4.25 -7.54 -22.10
C MET A 54 5.53 -7.04 -22.80
N ARG A 55 5.69 -5.72 -22.94
CA ARG A 55 6.89 -5.13 -23.55
C ARG A 55 8.15 -5.45 -22.77
N TYR A 56 8.09 -5.33 -21.44
CA TYR A 56 9.23 -5.62 -20.57
C TYR A 56 9.68 -7.06 -20.66
N ALA A 57 8.74 -7.99 -20.64
CA ALA A 57 9.02 -9.44 -20.76
C ALA A 57 9.26 -9.89 -22.22
N LYS A 58 9.14 -8.99 -23.20
CA LYS A 58 9.23 -9.30 -24.66
C LYS A 58 8.23 -10.38 -25.09
N ILE A 59 7.02 -10.36 -24.53
CA ILE A 59 5.95 -11.33 -24.79
C ILE A 59 4.96 -10.72 -25.76
N LYS A 60 4.55 -11.51 -26.78
CA LYS A 60 3.47 -11.15 -27.69
C LYS A 60 2.10 -11.52 -27.06
N PRO A 61 1.01 -10.79 -27.35
CA PRO A 61 -0.33 -11.04 -26.81
C PRO A 61 -0.79 -12.51 -26.89
N ARG A 62 -0.48 -13.19 -28.01
CA ARG A 62 -0.84 -14.59 -28.28
C ARG A 62 -0.13 -15.63 -27.37
N HIS A 63 0.90 -15.22 -26.62
CA HIS A 63 1.67 -16.10 -25.75
C HIS A 63 1.16 -16.12 -24.32
N ILE A 64 0.13 -15.31 -23.99
CA ILE A 64 -0.49 -15.33 -22.67
C ILE A 64 -1.37 -16.58 -22.56
N ASP A 65 -1.09 -17.44 -21.59
CA ASP A 65 -1.82 -18.69 -21.36
C ASP A 65 -3.01 -18.49 -20.40
N MET A 66 -2.79 -17.67 -19.36
CA MET A 66 -3.80 -17.40 -18.35
C MET A 66 -3.92 -15.91 -18.03
N VAL A 67 -5.14 -15.47 -17.76
CA VAL A 67 -5.45 -14.16 -17.17
C VAL A 67 -6.20 -14.40 -15.88
N ALA A 68 -5.58 -14.06 -14.75
CA ALA A 68 -6.13 -14.18 -13.43
C ALA A 68 -6.81 -12.86 -13.02
N LEU A 69 -8.03 -12.95 -12.52
CA LEU A 69 -8.86 -11.82 -12.13
C LEU A 69 -8.96 -11.79 -10.61
N SER A 70 -8.70 -10.65 -9.99
CA SER A 70 -8.78 -10.48 -8.53
C SER A 70 -10.20 -10.29 -8.00
N TYR A 71 -11.17 -10.83 -8.70
CA TYR A 71 -12.58 -10.82 -8.33
C TYR A 71 -13.28 -12.06 -8.88
N ALA A 72 -14.17 -12.67 -8.10
CA ALA A 72 -14.83 -13.93 -8.47
C ALA A 72 -16.36 -13.84 -8.36
N PRO A 73 -17.09 -14.68 -9.09
CA PRO A 73 -18.52 -14.81 -8.86
C PRO A 73 -18.77 -15.53 -7.54
N ILE A 74 -19.73 -15.02 -6.76
CA ILE A 74 -20.11 -15.58 -5.46
C ILE A 74 -21.44 -16.33 -5.58
N SER A 75 -21.48 -17.55 -5.10
CA SER A 75 -22.72 -18.36 -5.08
C SER A 75 -23.83 -17.69 -4.28
N LEU A 76 -25.09 -17.90 -4.70
CA LEU A 76 -26.27 -17.47 -3.94
C LEU A 76 -26.32 -18.07 -2.53
N PHE A 77 -25.80 -19.26 -2.37
CA PHE A 77 -25.85 -20.01 -1.10
C PHE A 77 -24.71 -19.69 -0.14
N THR A 78 -23.80 -18.77 -0.52
CA THR A 78 -22.71 -18.35 0.38
C THR A 78 -23.23 -17.57 1.59
N PRO A 79 -22.71 -17.85 2.80
CA PRO A 79 -23.09 -17.11 4.01
C PRO A 79 -22.90 -15.60 3.88
N ALA A 80 -21.93 -15.17 3.07
CA ALA A 80 -21.59 -13.77 2.85
C ALA A 80 -22.74 -12.92 2.30
N ARG A 81 -23.48 -13.43 1.29
CA ARG A 81 -24.64 -12.73 0.71
C ARG A 81 -25.78 -12.57 1.72
N TRP A 82 -26.08 -13.65 2.44
CA TRP A 82 -27.14 -13.65 3.44
C TRP A 82 -26.80 -12.80 4.65
N HIS A 83 -25.52 -12.81 5.08
CA HIS A 83 -25.04 -11.90 6.12
C HIS A 83 -25.25 -10.44 5.69
N TYR A 84 -24.83 -10.08 4.47
CA TYR A 84 -25.01 -8.73 3.93
C TYR A 84 -26.49 -8.34 3.89
N ALA A 85 -27.34 -9.17 3.33
CA ALA A 85 -28.78 -8.92 3.23
C ALA A 85 -29.41 -8.73 4.61
N LYS A 86 -29.11 -9.63 5.57
CA LYS A 86 -29.60 -9.54 6.95
C LYS A 86 -29.13 -8.26 7.66
N ARG A 87 -27.87 -7.88 7.48
CA ARG A 87 -27.30 -6.68 8.12
C ARG A 87 -27.82 -5.37 7.53
N HIS A 88 -28.37 -5.40 6.31
CA HIS A 88 -28.98 -4.26 5.62
C HIS A 88 -30.50 -4.35 5.55
N TRP A 89 -31.16 -5.04 6.49
CA TRP A 89 -32.62 -5.19 6.52
C TRP A 89 -33.38 -3.84 6.49
N TYR A 90 -32.78 -2.79 7.02
CA TYR A 90 -33.30 -1.42 7.01
C TYR A 90 -33.19 -0.70 5.63
N ALA A 91 -32.53 -1.32 4.67
CA ALA A 91 -32.38 -0.88 3.28
C ALA A 91 -32.76 -2.02 2.34
N PRO A 92 -34.09 -2.29 2.16
CA PRO A 92 -34.58 -3.43 1.40
C PRO A 92 -34.06 -3.51 -0.02
N ASP A 93 -33.85 -2.36 -0.68
CA ASP A 93 -33.24 -2.24 -1.99
C ASP A 93 -31.84 -2.89 -2.06
N ARG A 94 -31.00 -2.66 -1.04
CA ARG A 94 -29.67 -3.27 -0.93
C ARG A 94 -29.72 -4.76 -0.61
N SER A 95 -30.62 -5.13 0.30
CA SER A 95 -30.79 -6.55 0.70
C SER A 95 -31.24 -7.38 -0.49
N LEU A 96 -32.25 -6.92 -1.24
CA LEU A 96 -32.75 -7.60 -2.43
C LEU A 96 -31.71 -7.60 -3.56
N ASP A 97 -31.01 -6.50 -3.81
CA ASP A 97 -29.96 -6.45 -4.83
C ASP A 97 -28.83 -7.45 -4.53
N ALA A 98 -28.42 -7.59 -3.26
CA ALA A 98 -27.42 -8.57 -2.87
C ALA A 98 -27.87 -10.01 -3.17
N ILE A 99 -29.15 -10.34 -2.96
CA ILE A 99 -29.70 -11.66 -3.21
C ILE A 99 -29.90 -11.90 -4.72
N LEU A 100 -30.54 -10.97 -5.42
CA LEU A 100 -30.92 -11.15 -6.83
C LEU A 100 -29.77 -10.84 -7.81
N ASN A 101 -29.00 -9.82 -7.53
CA ASN A 101 -27.97 -9.28 -8.42
C ASN A 101 -26.54 -9.34 -7.87
N GLY A 102 -26.26 -10.15 -6.85
CA GLY A 102 -24.99 -10.16 -6.13
C GLY A 102 -23.73 -10.33 -6.99
N ASN A 103 -23.86 -10.88 -8.21
CA ASN A 103 -22.76 -10.99 -9.17
C ASN A 103 -22.76 -9.90 -10.25
N ARG A 104 -23.57 -8.84 -10.12
CA ARG A 104 -23.64 -7.74 -11.11
C ARG A 104 -22.29 -7.08 -11.32
N ARG A 105 -21.56 -6.83 -10.23
CA ARG A 105 -20.21 -6.24 -10.28
C ARG A 105 -19.21 -7.14 -11.01
N TYR A 106 -19.19 -8.44 -10.70
CA TYR A 106 -18.33 -9.40 -11.39
C TYR A 106 -18.64 -9.48 -12.88
N ARG A 107 -19.91 -9.52 -13.28
CA ARG A 107 -20.31 -9.56 -14.70
C ARG A 107 -19.88 -8.30 -15.45
N ARG A 108 -20.02 -7.13 -14.82
CA ARG A 108 -19.54 -5.84 -15.38
C ARG A 108 -18.02 -5.88 -15.56
N TYR A 109 -17.29 -6.23 -14.50
CA TYR A 109 -15.82 -6.33 -14.53
C TYR A 109 -15.33 -7.31 -15.60
N LEU A 110 -15.95 -8.48 -15.70
CA LEU A 110 -15.62 -9.46 -16.73
C LEU A 110 -15.85 -8.92 -18.15
N GLY A 111 -16.89 -8.12 -18.36
CA GLY A 111 -17.14 -7.41 -19.63
C GLY A 111 -16.03 -6.42 -19.94
N GLU A 112 -15.65 -5.58 -18.98
CA GLU A 112 -14.57 -4.59 -19.11
C GLU A 112 -13.21 -5.28 -19.40
N VAL A 113 -12.93 -6.40 -18.72
CA VAL A 113 -11.73 -7.21 -18.98
C VAL A 113 -11.73 -7.74 -20.42
N ARG A 114 -12.83 -8.30 -20.92
CA ARG A 114 -12.91 -8.82 -22.29
C ARG A 114 -12.64 -7.71 -23.32
N THR A 115 -13.27 -6.56 -23.17
CA THR A 115 -13.04 -5.40 -24.03
C THR A 115 -11.57 -4.95 -23.99
N MET A 116 -10.96 -4.88 -22.81
CA MET A 116 -9.54 -4.57 -22.66
C MET A 116 -8.63 -5.57 -23.37
N LEU A 117 -8.90 -6.88 -23.20
CA LEU A 117 -8.10 -7.93 -23.86
C LEU A 117 -8.21 -7.86 -25.38
N GLU A 118 -9.39 -7.51 -25.93
CA GLU A 118 -9.58 -7.25 -27.37
C GLU A 118 -8.76 -6.05 -27.84
N GLN A 119 -8.75 -4.94 -27.10
CA GLN A 119 -7.94 -3.74 -27.41
C GLN A 119 -6.43 -4.00 -27.36
N LEU A 120 -6.01 -5.06 -26.67
CA LEU A 120 -4.61 -5.47 -26.51
C LEU A 120 -4.23 -6.63 -27.43
N ASP A 121 -5.08 -7.03 -28.36
CA ASP A 121 -4.90 -8.18 -29.25
C ASP A 121 -4.64 -9.50 -28.50
N ILE A 122 -5.08 -9.60 -27.25
CA ILE A 122 -4.99 -10.83 -26.47
C ILE A 122 -6.21 -11.71 -26.80
N PRO A 123 -6.00 -12.94 -27.32
CA PRO A 123 -7.10 -13.76 -27.81
C PRO A 123 -7.92 -14.37 -26.66
N TRP A 124 -8.71 -13.57 -25.97
CA TRP A 124 -9.39 -13.92 -24.71
C TRP A 124 -10.27 -15.19 -24.81
N LYS A 125 -10.76 -15.56 -26.00
CA LYS A 125 -11.49 -16.83 -26.22
C LYS A 125 -10.61 -18.06 -26.11
N LYS A 126 -9.27 -17.91 -26.28
CA LYS A 126 -8.28 -19.00 -26.19
C LYS A 126 -7.52 -18.98 -24.87
N VAL A 127 -7.48 -17.83 -24.22
CA VAL A 127 -6.80 -17.64 -22.93
C VAL A 127 -7.68 -18.13 -21.78
N LYS A 128 -7.10 -18.83 -20.82
CA LYS A 128 -7.80 -19.29 -19.62
C LYS A 128 -8.05 -18.12 -18.66
N LEU A 129 -9.29 -17.65 -18.55
CA LEU A 129 -9.69 -16.67 -17.52
C LEU A 129 -9.90 -17.38 -16.18
N VAL A 130 -9.19 -16.94 -15.14
CA VAL A 130 -9.21 -17.55 -13.80
C VAL A 130 -9.70 -16.51 -12.78
N PRO A 131 -10.98 -16.54 -12.38
CA PRO A 131 -11.45 -15.69 -11.29
C PRO A 131 -10.91 -16.22 -9.96
N VAL A 132 -10.46 -15.29 -9.11
CA VAL A 132 -9.95 -15.53 -7.76
C VAL A 132 -10.70 -14.59 -6.81
N GLU A 133 -11.24 -15.09 -5.72
CA GLU A 133 -11.91 -14.29 -4.69
C GLU A 133 -10.96 -13.17 -4.22
N HIS A 134 -11.48 -11.97 -4.03
CA HIS A 134 -10.68 -10.78 -3.73
C HIS A 134 -9.81 -10.96 -2.47
N GLN A 135 -10.39 -11.48 -1.38
CA GLN A 135 -9.62 -11.73 -0.16
C GLN A 135 -8.60 -12.86 -0.33
N LEU A 136 -8.87 -13.84 -1.19
CA LEU A 136 -7.90 -14.87 -1.52
C LEU A 136 -6.76 -14.30 -2.40
N ALA A 137 -7.05 -13.33 -3.27
CA ALA A 137 -6.02 -12.62 -4.01
C ALA A 137 -5.12 -11.80 -3.08
N HIS A 138 -5.66 -11.10 -2.08
CA HIS A 138 -4.87 -10.46 -1.03
C HIS A 138 -4.01 -11.48 -0.29
N ALA A 139 -4.59 -12.57 0.20
CA ALA A 139 -3.87 -13.64 0.90
C ALA A 139 -2.74 -14.23 0.04
N GLY A 140 -3.01 -14.47 -1.24
CA GLY A 140 -2.04 -14.98 -2.21
C GLY A 140 -0.89 -14.01 -2.46
N SER A 141 -1.16 -12.71 -2.52
CA SER A 141 -0.13 -11.68 -2.73
C SER A 141 0.88 -11.61 -1.57
N ALA A 142 0.46 -11.94 -0.36
CA ALA A 142 1.33 -12.00 0.80
C ALA A 142 2.00 -13.37 0.95
N TYR A 143 1.22 -14.45 0.95
CA TYR A 143 1.75 -15.79 1.20
C TYR A 143 2.79 -16.23 0.17
N TYR A 144 2.45 -16.22 -1.12
CA TYR A 144 3.38 -16.69 -2.14
C TYR A 144 4.59 -15.77 -2.34
N MET A 145 4.47 -14.49 -1.98
CA MET A 145 5.55 -13.53 -2.16
C MET A 145 6.50 -13.44 -0.96
N SER A 146 6.10 -13.90 0.23
CA SER A 146 6.92 -13.84 1.45
C SER A 146 8.19 -14.69 1.39
N GLY A 147 8.11 -15.84 0.72
CA GLY A 147 9.15 -16.86 0.73
C GLY A 147 9.25 -17.61 2.05
N PHE A 148 8.26 -17.50 2.94
CA PHE A 148 8.18 -18.29 4.15
C PHE A 148 7.89 -19.76 3.82
N GLU A 149 8.64 -20.64 4.42
CA GLU A 149 8.48 -22.09 4.27
C GLU A 149 7.66 -22.67 5.42
N GLY A 150 6.94 -23.76 5.14
CA GLY A 150 6.08 -24.42 6.12
C GLY A 150 4.77 -23.67 6.38
N LYS A 151 4.13 -24.00 7.52
CA LYS A 151 2.86 -23.40 7.91
C LYS A 151 3.04 -21.92 8.24
N THR A 152 2.28 -21.07 7.58
CA THR A 152 2.40 -19.61 7.70
C THR A 152 1.02 -19.00 7.87
N ALA A 153 0.80 -18.27 8.96
CA ALA A 153 -0.46 -17.58 9.19
C ALA A 153 -0.68 -16.42 8.20
N ILE A 154 -1.92 -16.20 7.82
CA ILE A 154 -2.32 -15.17 6.85
C ILE A 154 -3.41 -14.31 7.46
N LEU A 155 -3.18 -12.99 7.51
CA LEU A 155 -4.14 -11.97 7.89
C LEU A 155 -4.41 -11.03 6.73
N GLY A 156 -5.64 -11.04 6.21
CA GLY A 156 -6.14 -10.08 5.25
C GLY A 156 -7.07 -9.08 5.94
N ILE A 157 -6.77 -7.79 5.90
CA ILE A 157 -7.65 -6.73 6.42
C ILE A 157 -7.89 -5.73 5.29
N ASP A 158 -9.12 -5.72 4.78
CA ASP A 158 -9.46 -4.87 3.66
C ASP A 158 -10.76 -4.10 3.88
N LEU A 159 -11.03 -3.11 3.02
CA LEU A 159 -12.27 -2.35 3.08
C LEU A 159 -13.45 -3.24 2.67
N LYS A 160 -13.33 -3.87 1.52
CA LYS A 160 -14.36 -4.75 0.94
C LYS A 160 -13.84 -5.50 -0.28
N GLY A 161 -14.18 -6.78 -0.38
CA GLY A 161 -14.12 -7.54 -1.63
C GLY A 161 -15.50 -7.69 -2.25
N GLU A 162 -15.84 -8.88 -2.70
CA GLU A 162 -17.21 -9.22 -3.14
C GLU A 162 -18.22 -8.97 -2.00
N TYR A 163 -17.93 -9.55 -0.83
CA TYR A 163 -18.63 -9.34 0.43
C TYR A 163 -17.69 -9.41 1.63
N ALA A 164 -16.57 -10.13 1.52
CA ALA A 164 -15.61 -10.29 2.60
C ALA A 164 -14.78 -9.02 2.82
N THR A 165 -14.42 -8.78 4.10
CA THR A 165 -13.68 -7.60 4.54
C THR A 165 -12.41 -7.97 5.29
N THR A 166 -12.41 -9.13 5.95
CA THR A 166 -11.28 -9.62 6.73
C THR A 166 -11.14 -11.12 6.53
N PHE A 167 -9.92 -11.58 6.34
CA PHE A 167 -9.57 -12.97 6.09
C PHE A 167 -8.57 -13.45 7.13
N PHE A 168 -8.86 -14.57 7.76
CA PHE A 168 -7.96 -15.33 8.62
C PHE A 168 -7.75 -16.71 8.01
N GLY A 169 -6.50 -17.11 7.82
CA GLY A 169 -6.16 -18.37 7.23
C GLY A 169 -4.69 -18.72 7.44
N TYR A 170 -4.24 -19.75 6.75
CA TYR A 170 -2.85 -20.12 6.71
C TYR A 170 -2.48 -20.70 5.35
N GLY A 171 -1.20 -20.58 5.01
CA GLY A 171 -0.60 -21.21 3.85
C GLY A 171 0.27 -22.39 4.30
N GLU A 172 0.17 -23.50 3.59
CA GLU A 172 1.00 -24.68 3.82
C GLU A 172 1.11 -25.51 2.54
N ASN A 173 2.31 -25.99 2.22
CA ASN A 173 2.56 -26.81 1.03
C ASN A 173 2.04 -26.18 -0.28
N GLY A 174 2.19 -24.85 -0.41
CA GLY A 174 1.73 -24.10 -1.59
C GLY A 174 0.21 -23.93 -1.71
N LYS A 175 -0.55 -24.24 -0.67
CA LYS A 175 -2.01 -24.06 -0.61
C LYS A 175 -2.40 -23.07 0.48
N ILE A 176 -3.46 -22.30 0.23
CA ILE A 176 -4.06 -21.39 1.21
C ILE A 176 -5.33 -22.03 1.76
N HIS A 177 -5.41 -22.08 3.09
CA HIS A 177 -6.53 -22.60 3.85
C HIS A 177 -7.24 -21.47 4.58
N LYS A 178 -8.54 -21.32 4.34
CA LYS A 178 -9.39 -20.32 4.99
C LYS A 178 -9.84 -20.86 6.34
N ILE A 179 -9.68 -20.07 7.41
CA ILE A 179 -10.19 -20.35 8.75
C ILE A 179 -11.49 -19.58 9.00
N LYS A 180 -11.44 -18.25 8.76
CA LYS A 180 -12.54 -17.34 9.04
C LYS A 180 -12.53 -16.15 8.11
N GLU A 181 -13.72 -15.68 7.75
CA GLU A 181 -13.94 -14.38 7.12
C GLU A 181 -14.99 -13.57 7.89
N PHE A 182 -14.85 -12.26 7.84
CA PHE A 182 -15.92 -11.33 8.19
C PHE A 182 -16.45 -10.67 6.91
N TYR A 183 -17.70 -10.25 6.97
CA TYR A 183 -18.42 -9.78 5.78
C TYR A 183 -19.03 -8.41 6.01
N GLN A 184 -19.19 -7.65 4.92
CA GLN A 184 -19.88 -6.36 4.95
C GLN A 184 -21.25 -6.46 5.65
N PRO A 185 -21.64 -5.44 6.46
CA PRO A 185 -20.99 -4.16 6.67
C PRO A 185 -19.83 -4.19 7.70
N ASP A 186 -19.59 -5.34 8.35
CA ASP A 186 -18.62 -5.47 9.42
C ASP A 186 -17.20 -5.48 8.81
N SER A 187 -16.56 -4.29 8.76
CA SER A 187 -15.22 -4.05 8.22
C SER A 187 -14.42 -3.18 9.15
N LEU A 188 -13.26 -3.66 9.60
CA LEU A 188 -12.35 -2.88 10.45
C LEU A 188 -11.82 -1.65 9.71
N THR A 189 -11.40 -1.85 8.47
CA THR A 189 -10.94 -0.74 7.61
C THR A 189 -12.09 0.23 7.32
N GLY A 190 -13.32 -0.26 7.17
CA GLY A 190 -14.50 0.56 7.00
C GLY A 190 -14.84 1.42 8.23
N MET A 191 -14.62 0.89 9.43
CA MET A 191 -14.74 1.66 10.67
C MET A 191 -13.71 2.80 10.71
N TYR A 192 -12.47 2.51 10.39
CA TYR A 192 -11.39 3.50 10.32
C TYR A 192 -11.68 4.56 9.25
N ALA A 193 -12.11 4.14 8.05
CA ALA A 193 -12.49 5.02 6.95
C ALA A 193 -13.66 5.95 7.31
N ALA A 194 -14.62 5.49 8.10
CA ALA A 194 -15.74 6.33 8.54
C ALA A 194 -15.29 7.51 9.41
N ILE A 195 -14.36 7.28 10.33
CA ILE A 195 -13.76 8.37 11.13
C ILE A 195 -12.83 9.24 10.29
N THR A 196 -12.10 8.64 9.33
CA THR A 196 -11.31 9.39 8.34
C THR A 196 -12.17 10.40 7.57
N ASP A 197 -13.34 9.96 7.07
CA ASP A 197 -14.32 10.81 6.38
C ASP A 197 -14.93 11.86 7.31
N TYR A 198 -15.26 11.50 8.55
CA TYR A 198 -15.75 12.43 9.56
C TYR A 198 -14.72 13.53 9.88
N LEU A 199 -13.44 13.19 9.95
CA LEU A 199 -12.34 14.15 10.12
C LEU A 199 -12.05 15.01 8.87
N GLY A 200 -12.82 14.84 7.79
CA GLY A 200 -12.76 15.66 6.58
C GLY A 200 -11.68 15.25 5.59
N PHE A 201 -11.19 14.01 5.67
CA PHE A 201 -10.22 13.47 4.71
C PHE A 201 -10.89 12.59 3.65
N ASP A 202 -10.30 12.56 2.47
CA ASP A 202 -10.69 11.62 1.42
C ASP A 202 -10.30 10.19 1.79
N ILE A 203 -11.22 9.25 1.56
CA ILE A 203 -10.99 7.82 1.76
C ILE A 203 -9.99 7.30 0.71
N LEU A 204 -9.17 6.33 1.09
CA LEU A 204 -8.02 5.74 0.40
C LEU A 204 -6.70 6.52 0.59
N ASP A 205 -6.77 7.83 0.87
CA ASP A 205 -5.61 8.68 1.12
C ASP A 205 -5.52 9.20 2.55
N GLY A 206 -6.68 9.41 3.17
CA GLY A 206 -6.81 10.07 4.46
C GLY A 206 -6.43 9.19 5.64
N GLU A 207 -6.58 7.88 5.54
CA GLU A 207 -6.29 6.93 6.62
C GLU A 207 -4.83 7.04 7.10
N ALA A 208 -3.89 7.24 6.17
CA ALA A 208 -2.48 7.46 6.53
C ALA A 208 -2.27 8.80 7.25
N ARG A 209 -3.12 9.82 6.99
CA ARG A 209 -3.09 11.10 7.71
C ARG A 209 -3.65 10.93 9.12
N VAL A 210 -4.78 10.23 9.27
CA VAL A 210 -5.38 9.92 10.59
C VAL A 210 -4.41 9.11 11.45
N MET A 211 -3.72 8.13 10.88
CA MET A 211 -2.67 7.37 11.58
C MET A 211 -1.52 8.28 12.04
N GLY A 212 -1.10 9.26 11.23
CA GLY A 212 -0.10 10.26 11.61
C GLY A 212 -0.60 11.19 12.72
N MET A 213 -1.85 11.69 12.62
CA MET A 213 -2.50 12.51 13.65
C MET A 213 -2.59 11.78 14.99
N ALA A 214 -2.83 10.48 14.98
CA ALA A 214 -2.98 9.67 16.18
C ALA A 214 -1.77 9.76 17.13
N THR A 215 -0.57 10.01 16.60
CA THR A 215 0.66 10.16 17.39
C THR A 215 0.70 11.44 18.24
N TYR A 216 -0.18 12.39 17.97
CA TYR A 216 -0.31 13.68 18.70
C TYR A 216 -1.48 13.70 19.69
N GLY A 217 -2.40 12.73 19.58
CA GLY A 217 -3.61 12.67 20.42
C GLY A 217 -3.49 11.74 21.62
N GLY A 218 -4.38 11.91 22.58
CA GLY A 218 -4.56 10.98 23.71
C GLY A 218 -5.60 9.90 23.39
N PRO A 219 -5.21 8.61 23.29
CA PRO A 219 -6.09 7.54 22.81
C PRO A 219 -7.22 7.15 23.78
N ASN A 220 -7.19 7.66 25.02
CA ASN A 220 -8.19 7.39 26.06
C ASN A 220 -9.07 8.60 26.38
N LYS A 221 -8.91 9.72 25.65
CA LYS A 221 -9.63 10.96 25.96
C LYS A 221 -11.08 10.91 25.48
N TYR A 222 -11.35 10.18 24.40
CA TYR A 222 -12.70 9.98 23.89
C TYR A 222 -12.97 8.50 23.63
N ASP A 223 -14.13 8.03 24.10
CA ASP A 223 -14.56 6.64 23.90
C ASP A 223 -15.27 6.48 22.55
N LEU A 224 -14.68 5.68 21.65
CA LEU A 224 -15.26 5.31 20.38
C LEU A 224 -15.83 3.88 20.38
N SER A 225 -15.92 3.22 21.53
CA SER A 225 -16.53 1.88 21.64
C SER A 225 -17.98 1.79 21.14
N PRO A 226 -18.82 2.87 21.16
CA PRO A 226 -20.16 2.81 20.58
C PRO A 226 -20.19 2.50 19.07
N LEU A 227 -19.07 2.63 18.37
CA LEU A 227 -18.97 2.31 16.93
C LEU A 227 -19.03 0.81 16.64
N VAL A 228 -18.71 -0.06 17.62
CA VAL A 228 -18.52 -1.48 17.40
C VAL A 228 -18.78 -2.32 18.63
N GLU A 229 -19.55 -3.40 18.51
CA GLU A 229 -19.60 -4.46 19.51
C GLU A 229 -18.44 -5.43 19.27
N PHE A 230 -17.54 -5.60 20.24
CA PHE A 230 -16.40 -6.51 20.16
C PHE A 230 -16.39 -7.51 21.32
N THR A 231 -16.24 -8.80 21.03
CA THR A 231 -16.30 -9.91 22.03
C THR A 231 -14.99 -10.71 22.12
N GLY A 232 -13.88 -10.18 21.62
CA GLY A 232 -12.61 -10.91 21.50
C GLY A 232 -12.51 -11.83 20.28
N LYS A 233 -13.60 -12.42 19.82
CA LYS A 233 -13.67 -13.35 18.68
C LYS A 233 -14.61 -12.93 17.55
N LYS A 234 -15.44 -11.93 17.79
CA LYS A 234 -16.38 -11.38 16.80
C LYS A 234 -16.48 -9.88 16.99
N PHE A 235 -16.69 -9.18 15.91
CA PHE A 235 -17.07 -7.77 15.96
C PHE A 235 -18.26 -7.49 15.04
N LYS A 236 -19.00 -6.45 15.36
CA LYS A 236 -20.18 -6.03 14.63
C LYS A 236 -20.28 -4.52 14.67
N LEU A 237 -20.21 -3.86 13.53
CA LEU A 237 -20.29 -2.41 13.44
C LEU A 237 -21.68 -1.90 13.77
N ASN A 238 -21.74 -0.75 14.43
CA ASN A 238 -22.97 -0.01 14.63
C ASN A 238 -23.35 0.75 13.36
N THR A 239 -24.14 0.10 12.50
CA THR A 239 -24.56 0.66 11.21
C THR A 239 -25.52 1.85 11.31
N GLN A 240 -25.96 2.23 12.51
CA GLN A 240 -26.68 3.47 12.74
C GLN A 240 -25.74 4.68 12.80
N LEU A 241 -24.48 4.47 13.20
CA LEU A 241 -23.46 5.51 13.32
C LEU A 241 -22.57 5.58 12.08
N ILE A 242 -22.10 4.43 11.61
CA ILE A 242 -21.10 4.32 10.52
C ILE A 242 -21.51 3.25 9.50
N GLY A 243 -20.97 3.35 8.29
CA GLY A 243 -21.19 2.38 7.21
C GLY A 243 -19.94 2.15 6.38
N THR A 244 -19.84 0.96 5.80
CA THR A 244 -18.73 0.58 4.89
C THR A 244 -18.98 0.93 3.42
N VAL A 245 -20.17 1.43 3.13
CA VAL A 245 -20.57 2.00 1.84
C VAL A 245 -21.31 3.29 2.11
N GLY A 246 -21.02 4.33 1.34
CA GLY A 246 -21.60 5.64 1.52
C GLY A 246 -23.11 5.58 1.73
N LEU A 247 -23.58 6.20 2.80
CA LEU A 247 -25.00 6.23 3.14
C LEU A 247 -25.72 7.17 2.19
N ARG A 248 -26.45 6.63 1.19
CA ARG A 248 -27.14 7.41 0.15
C ARG A 248 -28.09 8.49 0.68
N ARG A 249 -28.57 8.35 1.90
CA ARG A 249 -29.46 9.32 2.56
C ARG A 249 -28.74 10.53 3.14
N TYR A 250 -27.42 10.43 3.31
CA TYR A 250 -26.59 11.51 3.81
C TYR A 250 -25.56 11.89 2.78
N LYS A 251 -25.92 12.83 1.92
CA LYS A 251 -25.10 13.30 0.81
C LYS A 251 -24.84 14.79 0.95
N GLU A 252 -23.59 15.15 0.76
CA GLU A 252 -23.18 16.47 0.38
C GLU A 252 -22.48 16.34 -1.00
N ASN A 253 -22.88 17.13 -1.97
CA ASN A 253 -22.29 17.16 -3.31
C ASN A 253 -22.20 15.79 -4.01
N SER A 254 -23.29 15.06 -4.18
CA SER A 254 -23.37 13.76 -4.86
C SER A 254 -22.62 12.57 -4.23
N ARG A 255 -21.76 12.78 -3.27
CA ARG A 255 -21.04 11.75 -2.52
C ARG A 255 -21.80 11.39 -1.22
N GLY A 256 -22.01 10.09 -0.94
CA GLY A 256 -22.50 9.64 0.36
C GLY A 256 -21.36 9.55 1.37
N TYR A 257 -21.56 10.03 2.60
CA TYR A 257 -20.63 9.86 3.70
C TYR A 257 -20.63 8.42 4.24
N TYR A 258 -19.50 8.01 4.83
CA TYR A 258 -19.35 6.73 5.53
C TYR A 258 -19.85 6.79 6.97
N PHE A 259 -20.40 7.89 7.41
CA PHE A 259 -21.01 8.10 8.72
C PHE A 259 -22.42 8.71 8.58
N SER A 260 -23.20 8.65 9.63
CA SER A 260 -24.57 9.17 9.69
C SER A 260 -24.66 10.46 10.52
N PRO A 261 -25.78 11.21 10.46
CA PRO A 261 -26.03 12.33 11.37
C PRO A 261 -25.92 11.97 12.84
N LYS A 262 -26.28 10.72 13.22
CA LYS A 262 -26.14 10.25 14.61
C LYS A 262 -24.69 10.22 15.10
N LEU A 263 -23.72 10.05 14.20
CA LEU A 263 -22.31 10.18 14.57
C LEU A 263 -21.96 11.63 14.92
N ILE A 264 -22.53 12.60 14.20
CA ILE A 264 -22.37 14.03 14.51
C ILE A 264 -23.01 14.38 15.86
N GLU A 265 -24.18 13.80 16.17
CA GLU A 265 -24.82 13.96 17.48
C GLU A 265 -23.94 13.39 18.60
N LEU A 266 -23.25 12.28 18.35
CA LEU A 266 -22.36 11.63 19.33
C LEU A 266 -21.02 12.36 19.51
N LEU A 267 -20.36 12.76 18.42
CA LEU A 267 -18.99 13.28 18.43
C LEU A 267 -18.91 14.81 18.29
N GLY A 268 -20.02 15.48 17.98
CA GLY A 268 -20.04 16.90 17.66
C GLY A 268 -19.85 17.18 16.15
N PRO A 269 -19.65 18.45 15.77
CA PRO A 269 -19.55 18.85 14.38
C PRO A 269 -18.30 18.28 13.71
N ARG A 270 -18.36 18.11 12.39
CA ARG A 270 -17.18 17.79 11.57
C ARG A 270 -16.15 18.91 11.70
N ARG A 271 -14.88 18.54 11.56
CA ARG A 271 -13.79 19.48 11.56
C ARG A 271 -13.93 20.50 10.42
N THR A 272 -13.82 21.78 10.75
CA THR A 272 -13.79 22.91 9.80
C THR A 272 -12.51 23.74 9.91
N GLY A 273 -11.74 23.57 10.99
CA GLY A 273 -10.52 24.30 11.29
C GLY A 273 -9.25 23.48 11.20
N SER A 274 -8.25 23.85 12.00
CA SER A 274 -6.95 23.19 12.06
C SER A 274 -7.05 21.71 12.44
N LEU A 275 -6.13 20.89 11.91
CA LEU A 275 -6.01 19.46 12.24
C LEU A 275 -5.52 19.21 13.65
N THR A 276 -4.88 20.22 14.28
CA THR A 276 -4.27 20.11 15.60
C THR A 276 -5.17 20.54 16.74
N GLU A 277 -6.44 20.89 16.45
CA GLU A 277 -7.42 21.30 17.47
C GLU A 277 -8.06 20.09 18.15
N ASP A 278 -8.35 20.25 19.46
CA ASP A 278 -9.22 19.36 20.21
C ASP A 278 -10.67 19.50 19.66
N PRO A 279 -11.43 18.41 19.44
CA PRO A 279 -11.16 17.02 19.86
C PRO A 279 -10.50 16.12 18.76
N TYR A 280 -10.20 16.64 17.60
CA TYR A 280 -9.94 15.85 16.38
C TYR A 280 -8.68 14.98 16.44
N LEU A 281 -7.59 15.46 17.09
CA LEU A 281 -6.39 14.64 17.33
C LEU A 281 -6.71 13.43 18.21
N HIS A 282 -7.57 13.65 19.20
CA HIS A 282 -7.95 12.60 20.14
C HIS A 282 -8.87 11.56 19.48
N TYR A 283 -9.77 11.98 18.59
CA TYR A 283 -10.54 11.02 17.77
C TYR A 283 -9.65 10.18 16.89
N ALA A 284 -8.61 10.77 16.28
CA ALA A 284 -7.62 10.03 15.51
C ALA A 284 -6.86 8.99 16.36
N ALA A 285 -6.45 9.37 17.58
CA ALA A 285 -5.78 8.47 18.51
C ALA A 285 -6.72 7.37 19.04
N SER A 286 -7.98 7.69 19.35
CA SER A 286 -8.97 6.73 19.84
C SER A 286 -9.35 5.71 18.77
N ILE A 287 -9.55 6.12 17.50
CA ILE A 287 -9.85 5.17 16.42
C ILE A 287 -8.67 4.27 16.10
N GLN A 288 -7.43 4.79 16.16
CA GLN A 288 -6.22 3.99 15.98
C GLN A 288 -6.14 2.91 17.05
N LYS A 289 -6.31 3.27 18.32
CA LYS A 289 -6.33 2.33 19.45
C LYS A 289 -7.41 1.26 19.27
N LEU A 290 -8.65 1.67 19.02
CA LEU A 290 -9.78 0.75 18.85
C LEU A 290 -9.55 -0.23 17.68
N TYR A 291 -9.01 0.25 16.56
CA TYR A 291 -8.64 -0.56 15.41
C TYR A 291 -7.59 -1.61 15.76
N GLU A 292 -6.53 -1.22 16.46
CA GLU A 292 -5.45 -2.10 16.92
C GLU A 292 -5.97 -3.17 17.90
N GLU A 293 -6.74 -2.77 18.90
CA GLU A 293 -7.30 -3.68 19.92
C GLU A 293 -8.15 -4.79 19.29
N ILE A 294 -9.04 -4.42 18.36
CA ILE A 294 -9.90 -5.40 17.69
C ILE A 294 -9.07 -6.31 16.78
N ALA A 295 -8.17 -5.74 15.96
CA ALA A 295 -7.34 -6.52 15.05
C ALA A 295 -6.43 -7.50 15.80
N ILE A 296 -5.80 -7.07 16.89
CA ILE A 296 -4.96 -7.92 17.76
C ILE A 296 -5.80 -9.01 18.43
N GLY A 297 -6.96 -8.68 18.99
CA GLY A 297 -7.84 -9.65 19.64
C GLY A 297 -8.32 -10.74 18.68
N LEU A 298 -8.72 -10.37 17.46
CA LEU A 298 -9.10 -11.32 16.42
C LEU A 298 -7.92 -12.17 15.95
N THR A 299 -6.75 -11.56 15.75
CA THR A 299 -5.52 -12.25 15.35
C THR A 299 -5.12 -13.27 16.42
N THR A 300 -5.17 -12.88 17.69
CA THR A 300 -4.92 -13.78 18.82
C THR A 300 -5.89 -14.95 18.81
N HIS A 301 -7.19 -14.70 18.62
CA HIS A 301 -8.19 -15.74 18.65
C HIS A 301 -8.07 -16.74 17.48
N TYR A 302 -7.82 -16.26 16.26
CA TYR A 302 -7.88 -17.12 15.08
C TYR A 302 -6.52 -17.63 14.62
N LEU A 303 -5.42 -16.94 14.93
CA LEU A 303 -4.11 -17.24 14.33
C LEU A 303 -3.01 -17.55 15.34
N SER A 304 -3.19 -17.36 16.66
CA SER A 304 -2.11 -17.54 17.63
C SER A 304 -1.49 -18.96 17.59
N ASP A 305 -2.32 -19.99 17.52
CA ASP A 305 -1.85 -21.39 17.47
C ASP A 305 -1.17 -21.68 16.12
N ILE A 306 -1.76 -21.22 15.03
CA ILE A 306 -1.17 -21.34 13.68
C ILE A 306 0.20 -20.67 13.61
N ILE A 307 0.35 -19.47 14.20
CA ILE A 307 1.63 -18.75 14.21
C ILE A 307 2.68 -19.48 15.04
N ARG A 308 2.30 -20.01 16.22
CA ARG A 308 3.21 -20.82 17.05
C ARG A 308 3.66 -22.10 16.32
N GLU A 309 2.73 -22.84 15.72
CA GLU A 309 3.02 -24.01 14.89
C GLU A 309 3.90 -23.66 13.68
N GLY A 310 3.72 -22.49 13.11
CA GLY A 310 4.45 -21.97 11.93
C GLY A 310 5.72 -21.22 12.26
N ASN A 311 6.38 -21.48 13.38
CA ASN A 311 7.63 -20.82 13.80
C ASN A 311 7.53 -19.30 13.97
N GLY A 312 6.35 -18.78 14.33
CA GLY A 312 6.14 -17.35 14.58
C GLY A 312 5.93 -16.50 13.34
N ARG A 313 5.53 -17.08 12.20
CA ARG A 313 5.42 -16.38 10.92
C ARG A 313 3.99 -15.93 10.62
N LEU A 314 3.86 -14.67 10.24
CA LEU A 314 2.62 -14.03 9.83
C LEU A 314 2.83 -13.28 8.51
N VAL A 315 1.91 -13.42 7.57
CA VAL A 315 1.87 -12.59 6.37
C VAL A 315 0.59 -11.75 6.33
N MET A 316 0.70 -10.53 5.77
CA MET A 316 -0.41 -9.57 5.78
C MET A 316 -0.63 -8.92 4.41
N ALA A 317 -1.89 -8.71 4.06
CA ALA A 317 -2.33 -7.93 2.90
C ALA A 317 -3.72 -7.31 3.17
N GLY A 318 -4.26 -6.59 2.17
CA GLY A 318 -5.42 -5.71 2.28
C GLY A 318 -4.98 -4.28 2.65
N ILE A 319 -5.80 -3.29 2.32
CA ILE A 319 -5.45 -1.87 2.55
C ILE A 319 -5.21 -1.58 4.04
N GLY A 320 -5.86 -2.32 4.95
CA GLY A 320 -5.64 -2.22 6.39
C GLY A 320 -4.24 -2.61 6.84
N ALA A 321 -3.51 -3.44 6.06
CA ALA A 321 -2.12 -3.78 6.33
C ALA A 321 -1.14 -2.63 6.00
N LEU A 322 -1.59 -1.53 5.39
CA LEU A 322 -0.81 -0.29 5.27
C LEU A 322 -0.73 0.50 6.59
N ASN A 323 -1.48 0.08 7.63
CA ASN A 323 -1.39 0.65 8.97
C ASN A 323 -0.14 0.11 9.68
N VAL A 324 0.95 0.88 9.57
CA VAL A 324 2.27 0.49 10.09
C VAL A 324 2.32 0.38 11.61
N LYS A 325 1.41 1.08 12.33
CA LYS A 325 1.27 0.99 13.79
C LYS A 325 0.66 -0.33 14.22
N LEU A 326 -0.40 -0.78 13.55
CA LEU A 326 -0.95 -2.12 13.76
C LEU A 326 0.12 -3.19 13.52
N ASN A 327 0.89 -3.06 12.44
CA ASN A 327 1.92 -4.04 12.08
C ASN A 327 3.02 -4.13 13.16
N GLN A 328 3.44 -2.98 13.72
CA GLN A 328 4.36 -2.93 14.87
C GLN A 328 3.77 -3.65 16.09
N ARG A 329 2.50 -3.39 16.41
CA ARG A 329 1.81 -4.02 17.56
C ARG A 329 1.65 -5.53 17.40
N LEU A 330 1.43 -6.00 16.17
CA LEU A 330 1.35 -7.43 15.87
C LEU A 330 2.73 -8.10 15.98
N LEU A 331 3.80 -7.43 15.53
CA LEU A 331 5.17 -7.94 15.68
C LEU A 331 5.58 -8.02 17.16
N ALA A 332 5.10 -7.13 18.01
CA ALA A 332 5.38 -7.13 19.44
C ALA A 332 4.67 -8.25 20.23
N LEU A 333 3.80 -9.03 19.61
CA LEU A 333 3.16 -10.16 20.27
C LEU A 333 4.20 -11.29 20.51
N PRO A 334 4.23 -11.90 21.71
CA PRO A 334 5.34 -12.80 22.12
C PRO A 334 5.46 -14.07 21.28
N TRP A 335 4.45 -14.40 20.51
CA TRP A 335 4.39 -15.57 19.64
C TRP A 335 4.59 -15.22 18.15
N VAL A 336 4.78 -13.94 17.79
CA VAL A 336 5.14 -13.48 16.45
C VAL A 336 6.63 -13.18 16.41
N LYS A 337 7.34 -13.80 15.47
CA LYS A 337 8.78 -13.59 15.27
C LYS A 337 9.08 -12.82 14.00
N GLU A 338 8.28 -13.06 12.97
CA GLU A 338 8.52 -12.50 11.65
C GLU A 338 7.21 -12.17 10.96
N ILE A 339 7.09 -10.96 10.41
CA ILE A 339 5.95 -10.52 9.62
C ILE A 339 6.41 -10.13 8.22
N PHE A 340 5.73 -10.64 7.20
CA PHE A 340 5.81 -10.11 5.85
C PHE A 340 4.53 -9.36 5.52
N VAL A 341 4.64 -8.08 5.22
CA VAL A 341 3.54 -7.28 4.69
C VAL A 341 3.77 -7.07 3.20
N GLN A 342 2.79 -7.42 2.37
CA GLN A 342 2.89 -7.15 0.92
C GLN A 342 3.15 -5.65 0.69
N PRO A 343 4.23 -5.25 -0.03
CA PRO A 343 4.53 -3.83 -0.28
C PRO A 343 3.36 -3.07 -0.90
N ALA A 344 2.68 -3.69 -1.87
CA ALA A 344 1.43 -3.19 -2.45
C ALA A 344 0.23 -3.86 -1.77
N ALA A 345 0.08 -3.68 -0.44
CA ALA A 345 -0.94 -4.40 0.34
C ALA A 345 -2.38 -4.11 -0.08
N GLY A 346 -2.67 -2.93 -0.66
CA GLY A 346 -3.99 -2.58 -1.21
C GLY A 346 -4.35 -3.36 -2.48
N ASP A 347 -5.41 -2.91 -3.15
CA ASP A 347 -6.01 -3.60 -4.31
C ASP A 347 -5.03 -3.86 -5.46
N ALA A 348 -4.03 -2.98 -5.68
CA ALA A 348 -3.02 -3.17 -6.72
C ALA A 348 -2.26 -4.50 -6.56
N GLY A 349 -1.94 -4.91 -5.33
CA GLY A 349 -1.25 -6.17 -5.05
C GLY A 349 -2.08 -7.40 -5.34
N THR A 350 -3.40 -7.26 -5.43
CA THR A 350 -4.29 -8.39 -5.78
C THR A 350 -4.03 -8.91 -7.20
N ALA A 351 -3.45 -8.09 -8.09
CA ALA A 351 -2.98 -8.56 -9.40
C ALA A 351 -1.90 -9.64 -9.26
N ILE A 352 -0.92 -9.43 -8.36
CA ILE A 352 0.10 -10.43 -8.03
C ILE A 352 -0.56 -11.67 -7.42
N GLY A 353 -1.42 -11.46 -6.42
CA GLY A 353 -2.04 -12.57 -5.69
C GLY A 353 -2.97 -13.42 -6.54
N ALA A 354 -3.76 -12.82 -7.42
CA ALA A 354 -4.63 -13.56 -8.35
C ALA A 354 -3.81 -14.44 -9.28
N ALA A 355 -2.74 -13.90 -9.89
CA ALA A 355 -1.83 -14.67 -10.74
C ALA A 355 -1.16 -15.81 -9.95
N ALA A 356 -0.62 -15.53 -8.77
CA ALA A 356 0.04 -16.53 -7.93
C ALA A 356 -0.92 -17.67 -7.54
N CYS A 357 -2.16 -17.35 -7.14
CA CYS A 357 -3.20 -18.35 -6.85
C CYS A 357 -3.56 -19.17 -8.10
N ALA A 358 -3.65 -18.55 -9.28
CA ALA A 358 -3.95 -19.25 -10.53
C ALA A 358 -2.84 -20.22 -10.92
N ILE A 359 -1.56 -19.82 -10.77
CA ILE A 359 -0.36 -20.64 -11.02
C ILE A 359 -0.31 -21.81 -10.04
N ALA A 360 -0.50 -21.56 -8.74
CA ALA A 360 -0.47 -22.59 -7.71
C ALA A 360 -1.55 -23.68 -7.93
N LYS A 361 -2.73 -23.30 -8.46
CA LYS A 361 -3.78 -24.27 -8.87
C LYS A 361 -3.33 -25.20 -10.01
N GLN A 362 -2.33 -24.81 -10.82
CA GLN A 362 -1.70 -25.67 -11.85
C GLN A 362 -0.57 -26.54 -11.26
N LYS A 363 -0.34 -26.50 -9.94
CA LYS A 363 0.75 -27.20 -9.24
C LYS A 363 2.14 -26.75 -9.69
N ILE A 364 2.27 -25.52 -10.20
CA ILE A 364 3.54 -24.90 -10.54
C ILE A 364 4.01 -24.09 -9.33
N PRO A 365 5.26 -24.24 -8.89
CA PRO A 365 5.82 -23.46 -7.80
C PRO A 365 5.82 -21.96 -8.10
N VAL A 366 5.29 -21.16 -7.18
CA VAL A 366 5.38 -19.70 -7.25
C VAL A 366 6.64 -19.27 -6.52
N LYS A 367 7.49 -18.50 -7.19
CA LYS A 367 8.73 -18.01 -6.60
C LYS A 367 8.46 -16.77 -5.74
N ARG A 368 9.17 -16.65 -4.61
CA ARG A 368 9.09 -15.48 -3.73
C ARG A 368 9.46 -14.20 -4.43
N MET A 369 8.93 -13.09 -3.98
CA MET A 369 9.34 -11.75 -4.40
C MET A 369 10.75 -11.45 -3.89
N LYS A 370 11.63 -10.98 -4.78
CA LYS A 370 13.02 -10.64 -4.43
C LYS A 370 13.18 -9.19 -3.99
N HIS A 371 12.35 -8.31 -4.53
CA HIS A 371 12.33 -6.87 -4.31
C HIS A 371 11.03 -6.27 -4.88
N ALA A 372 10.69 -5.05 -4.52
CA ALA A 372 9.52 -4.33 -5.03
C ALA A 372 9.77 -3.57 -6.36
N PHE A 373 10.97 -3.60 -6.92
CA PHE A 373 11.32 -2.87 -8.14
C PHE A 373 10.86 -3.61 -9.40
N LEU A 374 9.57 -3.53 -9.70
CA LEU A 374 8.89 -4.32 -10.74
C LEU A 374 8.41 -3.48 -11.94
N GLY A 375 8.38 -2.15 -11.78
CA GLY A 375 7.89 -1.21 -12.77
C GLY A 375 8.91 -0.80 -13.85
N PRO A 376 8.61 0.27 -14.60
CA PRO A 376 9.46 0.77 -15.68
C PRO A 376 10.86 1.22 -15.23
N ARG A 377 11.82 1.08 -16.13
CA ARG A 377 13.14 1.70 -16.05
C ARG A 377 13.44 2.47 -17.33
N TYR A 378 14.31 3.44 -17.23
CA TYR A 378 14.73 4.27 -18.35
C TYR A 378 16.26 4.33 -18.41
N SER A 379 16.81 4.39 -19.64
CA SER A 379 18.24 4.51 -19.84
C SER A 379 18.73 5.94 -19.64
N MET A 380 20.05 6.11 -19.45
CA MET A 380 20.69 7.40 -19.35
C MET A 380 20.46 8.25 -20.61
N GLU A 381 20.54 7.64 -21.81
CA GLU A 381 20.31 8.32 -23.10
C GLU A 381 18.88 8.89 -23.17
N ARG A 382 17.90 8.20 -22.57
CA ARG A 382 16.53 8.72 -22.49
C ARG A 382 16.46 9.92 -21.54
N CYS A 383 17.13 9.88 -20.41
CA CYS A 383 17.20 11.03 -19.48
C CYS A 383 17.84 12.25 -20.14
N ILE A 384 18.98 12.06 -20.82
CA ILE A 384 19.67 13.13 -21.58
C ILE A 384 18.76 13.73 -22.65
N ARG A 385 18.06 12.89 -23.42
CA ARG A 385 17.15 13.36 -24.47
C ARG A 385 16.05 14.24 -23.87
N VAL A 386 15.44 13.79 -22.78
CA VAL A 386 14.36 14.55 -22.10
C VAL A 386 14.88 15.89 -21.59
N CYS A 387 16.10 15.95 -21.01
CA CYS A 387 16.72 17.22 -20.62
C CYS A 387 16.91 18.17 -21.82
N LYS A 388 17.40 17.65 -22.95
CA LYS A 388 17.62 18.45 -24.18
C LYS A 388 16.31 18.98 -24.79
N GLU A 389 15.25 18.20 -24.75
CA GLU A 389 13.96 18.51 -25.39
C GLU A 389 13.03 19.28 -24.43
N HIS A 390 13.32 19.36 -23.13
CA HIS A 390 12.44 20.01 -22.17
C HIS A 390 12.33 21.52 -22.43
N ARG A 391 11.10 22.05 -22.30
CA ARG A 391 10.79 23.47 -22.58
C ARG A 391 11.57 24.45 -21.70
N GLU A 392 11.83 24.10 -20.44
CA GLU A 392 12.57 24.93 -19.47
C GLU A 392 14.10 24.86 -19.65
N LYS A 393 14.59 24.04 -20.58
CA LYS A 393 16.02 23.87 -20.92
C LYS A 393 16.92 23.79 -19.67
N PRO A 394 16.79 22.73 -18.86
CA PRO A 394 17.60 22.58 -17.65
C PRO A 394 19.10 22.67 -17.96
N VAL A 395 19.85 23.23 -17.04
CA VAL A 395 21.30 23.04 -17.01
C VAL A 395 21.56 21.62 -16.48
N TRP A 396 22.32 20.83 -17.20
CA TRP A 396 22.59 19.44 -16.82
C TRP A 396 24.01 19.02 -17.16
N GLU A 397 24.53 18.05 -16.43
CA GLU A 397 25.81 17.42 -16.67
C GLU A 397 25.73 15.90 -16.47
N ILE A 398 26.72 15.17 -17.00
CA ILE A 398 26.87 13.73 -16.76
C ILE A 398 27.87 13.55 -15.63
N LEU A 399 27.46 12.84 -14.60
CA LEU A 399 28.28 12.58 -13.42
C LEU A 399 29.05 11.25 -13.61
N GLU A 400 30.34 11.25 -13.28
CA GLU A 400 31.13 10.03 -13.19
C GLU A 400 30.72 9.17 -11.99
N ASN A 401 30.46 9.83 -10.85
CA ASN A 401 30.04 9.17 -9.61
C ASN A 401 28.75 9.80 -9.01
N PRO A 402 27.58 9.48 -9.55
CA PRO A 402 26.31 10.10 -9.13
C PRO A 402 25.92 9.81 -7.68
N THR A 403 26.36 8.68 -7.11
CA THR A 403 26.06 8.34 -5.71
C THR A 403 26.89 9.15 -4.73
N GLU A 404 28.13 9.45 -5.07
CA GLU A 404 29.00 10.33 -4.28
C GLU A 404 28.51 11.78 -4.36
N LYS A 405 28.20 12.26 -5.57
CA LYS A 405 27.66 13.61 -5.76
C LYS A 405 26.36 13.82 -4.99
N ALA A 406 25.44 12.84 -5.04
CA ALA A 406 24.23 12.90 -4.23
C ALA A 406 24.52 12.97 -2.73
N ALA A 407 25.50 12.19 -2.24
CA ALA A 407 25.91 12.22 -0.83
C ALA A 407 26.51 13.56 -0.42
N GLU A 408 27.30 14.21 -1.28
CA GLU A 408 27.83 15.57 -1.05
C GLU A 408 26.70 16.59 -0.90
N LEU A 409 25.75 16.59 -1.83
CA LEU A 409 24.60 17.50 -1.79
C LEU A 409 23.74 17.27 -0.53
N LEU A 410 23.49 16.02 -0.16
CA LEU A 410 22.73 15.66 1.04
C LEU A 410 23.47 16.07 2.33
N ALA A 411 24.79 15.87 2.39
CA ALA A 411 25.62 16.30 3.52
C ALA A 411 25.63 17.83 3.66
N ALA A 412 25.59 18.56 2.55
CA ALA A 412 25.47 20.02 2.52
C ALA A 412 24.07 20.54 2.90
N GLY A 413 23.07 19.65 3.10
CA GLY A 413 21.72 20.02 3.50
C GLY A 413 20.76 20.30 2.33
N SER A 414 21.12 19.91 1.10
CA SER A 414 20.26 20.11 -0.06
C SER A 414 19.18 19.04 -0.22
N LEU A 415 18.09 19.42 -0.90
CA LEU A 415 17.02 18.51 -1.29
C LEU A 415 17.33 17.87 -2.66
N VAL A 416 17.42 16.55 -2.69
CA VAL A 416 17.82 15.79 -3.90
C VAL A 416 16.71 14.90 -4.40
N GLY A 417 16.23 15.14 -5.62
CA GLY A 417 15.42 14.19 -6.37
C GLY A 417 16.31 13.04 -6.88
N TRP A 418 15.96 11.81 -6.53
CA TRP A 418 16.72 10.62 -6.89
C TRP A 418 15.87 9.67 -7.75
N PHE A 419 16.22 9.58 -9.03
CA PHE A 419 15.53 8.79 -10.05
C PHE A 419 16.48 7.77 -10.66
N GLN A 420 16.23 6.47 -10.39
CA GLN A 420 17.09 5.40 -10.90
C GLN A 420 16.33 4.09 -11.14
N GLY A 421 16.96 3.18 -11.88
CA GLY A 421 16.55 1.79 -11.99
C GLY A 421 15.06 1.58 -12.31
N ARG A 422 14.54 0.43 -11.92
CA ARG A 422 13.11 0.10 -12.05
C ARG A 422 12.28 0.76 -10.96
N MET A 423 11.12 1.28 -11.34
CA MET A 423 10.16 1.86 -10.41
C MET A 423 9.64 0.83 -9.40
N GLU A 424 9.39 1.27 -8.18
CA GLU A 424 8.74 0.51 -7.13
C GLU A 424 7.30 0.15 -7.50
N PHE A 425 6.86 -1.06 -7.12
CA PHE A 425 5.46 -1.48 -7.09
C PHE A 425 4.94 -1.38 -5.65
N GLY A 426 3.92 -0.54 -5.44
CA GLY A 426 3.37 -0.20 -4.13
C GLY A 426 3.42 1.30 -3.82
N PRO A 427 2.79 1.74 -2.70
CA PRO A 427 2.59 3.16 -2.40
C PRO A 427 3.81 3.85 -1.78
N ARG A 428 4.96 3.19 -1.69
CA ARG A 428 6.15 3.71 -1.02
C ARG A 428 7.31 3.88 -1.99
N ALA A 429 8.02 5.01 -1.88
CA ALA A 429 9.30 5.20 -2.55
C ALA A 429 10.40 4.48 -1.75
N LEU A 430 11.16 3.62 -2.41
CA LEU A 430 12.18 2.76 -1.84
C LEU A 430 13.57 3.03 -2.45
N GLY A 431 13.83 4.29 -2.84
CA GLY A 431 15.12 4.71 -3.35
C GLY A 431 15.24 4.70 -4.89
N ASN A 432 14.12 4.57 -5.63
CA ASN A 432 14.16 4.62 -7.09
C ASN A 432 13.34 5.79 -7.68
N ARG A 433 12.33 6.28 -6.97
CA ARG A 433 11.54 7.48 -7.28
C ARG A 433 11.37 8.30 -6.00
N SER A 434 12.48 8.78 -5.47
CA SER A 434 12.59 9.34 -4.12
C SER A 434 13.00 10.81 -4.11
N ILE A 435 12.53 11.55 -3.12
CA ILE A 435 13.15 12.81 -2.68
C ILE A 435 13.91 12.47 -1.41
N LEU A 436 15.16 12.84 -1.37
CA LEU A 436 16.11 12.57 -0.29
C LEU A 436 16.53 13.88 0.40
N ALA A 437 16.78 13.81 1.72
CA ALA A 437 17.31 14.90 2.51
C ALA A 437 18.13 14.37 3.69
N ASN A 438 18.86 15.25 4.36
CA ASN A 438 19.61 14.93 5.58
C ASN A 438 18.64 14.82 6.78
N PRO A 439 18.49 13.64 7.43
CA PRO A 439 17.56 13.46 8.53
C PRO A 439 17.98 14.11 9.85
N ALA A 440 19.25 14.53 9.98
CA ALA A 440 19.77 15.21 11.16
C ALA A 440 19.28 16.67 11.26
N GLN A 441 18.79 17.24 10.17
CA GLN A 441 18.31 18.61 10.09
C GLN A 441 16.79 18.63 10.23
N SER A 442 16.27 19.07 11.37
CA SER A 442 14.82 19.10 11.65
C SER A 442 14.04 19.99 10.69
N GLU A 443 14.65 21.08 10.21
CA GLU A 443 14.11 22.04 9.24
C GLU A 443 13.79 21.40 7.87
N MET A 444 14.38 20.25 7.54
CA MET A 444 14.07 19.51 6.32
C MET A 444 12.62 19.06 6.26
N VAL A 445 11.98 18.80 7.41
CA VAL A 445 10.55 18.47 7.49
C VAL A 445 9.72 19.64 6.97
N ASP A 446 9.99 20.83 7.46
CA ASP A 446 9.30 22.05 7.05
C ASP A 446 9.60 22.40 5.59
N ALA A 447 10.87 22.30 5.19
CA ALA A 447 11.29 22.60 3.82
C ALA A 447 10.54 21.70 2.82
N ILE A 448 10.53 20.37 3.02
CA ILE A 448 9.85 19.46 2.11
C ILE A 448 8.33 19.64 2.17
N ASN A 449 7.73 19.80 3.37
CA ASN A 449 6.29 19.96 3.50
C ASN A 449 5.78 21.27 2.87
N LYS A 450 6.50 22.39 3.02
CA LYS A 450 6.12 23.70 2.46
C LYS A 450 6.45 23.84 0.98
N LYS A 451 7.67 23.45 0.57
CA LYS A 451 8.22 23.73 -0.77
C LYS A 451 7.84 22.69 -1.83
N ILE A 452 7.62 21.43 -1.40
CA ILE A 452 7.40 20.33 -2.36
C ILE A 452 6.04 19.65 -2.16
N LYS A 453 5.68 19.35 -0.90
CA LYS A 453 4.49 18.58 -0.59
C LYS A 453 3.26 19.45 -0.33
N PHE A 454 3.42 20.77 -0.19
CA PHE A 454 2.33 21.72 0.07
C PHE A 454 1.29 21.19 1.06
N ARG A 455 1.77 20.73 2.22
CA ARG A 455 0.97 20.04 3.22
C ARG A 455 1.36 20.46 4.65
N GLU A 456 0.64 19.93 5.62
CA GLU A 456 0.77 20.27 7.03
C GLU A 456 2.16 19.88 7.58
N ASN A 457 2.78 20.76 8.38
CA ASN A 457 4.13 20.59 8.90
C ASN A 457 4.28 19.43 9.90
N TRP A 458 3.20 19.01 10.55
CA TRP A 458 3.23 17.90 11.52
C TRP A 458 3.45 16.52 10.87
N ARG A 459 3.37 16.42 9.54
CA ARG A 459 3.56 15.17 8.83
C ARG A 459 5.03 14.80 8.73
N CYS A 460 5.43 13.78 9.47
CA CYS A 460 6.78 13.24 9.46
C CYS A 460 7.11 12.47 8.17
N PHE A 461 8.41 12.24 7.98
CA PHE A 461 8.95 11.43 6.90
C PHE A 461 9.53 10.12 7.43
N SER A 462 10.02 9.29 6.53
CA SER A 462 10.58 7.98 6.81
C SER A 462 12.07 7.96 6.48
N PRO A 463 12.89 7.27 7.24
CA PRO A 463 14.29 7.05 6.87
C PRO A 463 14.43 5.91 5.86
N SER A 464 15.47 6.00 5.02
CA SER A 464 16.13 4.85 4.43
C SER A 464 17.53 4.75 5.01
N MET A 465 17.92 3.56 5.47
CA MET A 465 19.19 3.33 6.15
C MET A 465 19.84 2.03 5.72
N LEU A 466 21.14 1.95 5.91
CA LEU A 466 21.90 0.72 5.71
C LEU A 466 21.44 -0.38 6.68
N ASP A 467 21.48 -1.63 6.23
CA ASP A 467 21.19 -2.79 7.06
C ASP A 467 22.17 -2.92 8.25
N THR A 468 23.40 -2.44 8.12
CA THR A 468 24.42 -2.41 9.18
C THR A 468 24.09 -1.42 10.32
N LEU A 469 23.23 -0.43 10.09
CA LEU A 469 22.80 0.58 11.07
C LEU A 469 21.45 0.25 11.71
N ALA A 470 20.67 -0.60 11.06
CA ALA A 470 19.25 -0.77 11.37
C ALA A 470 18.99 -1.32 12.79
N GLU A 471 19.81 -2.25 13.26
CA GLU A 471 19.63 -2.86 14.59
C GLU A 471 19.86 -1.86 15.72
N ASP A 472 20.88 -1.02 15.59
CA ASP A 472 21.19 0.03 16.57
C ASP A 472 20.09 1.10 16.63
N VAL A 473 19.58 1.53 15.47
CA VAL A 473 18.57 2.59 15.39
C VAL A 473 17.18 2.09 15.79
N LEU A 474 16.78 0.90 15.32
CA LEU A 474 15.39 0.39 15.41
C LEU A 474 15.20 -0.64 16.52
N GLN A 475 16.25 -1.02 17.24
CA GLN A 475 16.21 -2.02 18.31
C GLN A 475 15.51 -3.32 17.88
N THR A 476 15.72 -3.74 16.63
CA THR A 476 15.09 -4.92 16.05
C THR A 476 15.96 -5.58 14.98
N THR A 477 15.91 -6.90 14.91
CA THR A 477 16.49 -7.70 13.82
C THR A 477 15.51 -7.96 12.68
N HIS A 478 14.29 -7.43 12.77
CA HIS A 478 13.27 -7.61 11.75
C HIS A 478 13.64 -6.88 10.45
N ARG A 479 13.41 -7.54 9.31
CA ARG A 479 13.67 -6.97 7.99
C ARG A 479 12.61 -5.90 7.63
N ALA A 480 13.02 -4.65 7.58
CA ALA A 480 12.16 -3.50 7.25
C ALA A 480 12.38 -3.02 5.81
N GLU A 481 12.26 -3.93 4.82
CA GLU A 481 12.66 -3.67 3.43
C GLU A 481 11.66 -2.80 2.63
N TYR A 482 10.41 -2.58 3.14
CA TYR A 482 9.32 -2.00 2.31
C TYR A 482 8.57 -0.82 2.95
N MET A 483 9.09 -0.21 4.00
CA MET A 483 8.35 0.84 4.75
C MET A 483 6.93 0.41 5.19
N SER A 484 6.72 -0.86 5.43
CA SER A 484 5.42 -1.42 5.78
C SER A 484 5.18 -1.57 7.28
N MET A 485 6.16 -1.16 8.10
CA MET A 485 6.14 -1.33 9.55
C MET A 485 6.77 -0.14 10.27
N SER A 486 6.26 0.16 11.46
CA SER A 486 6.86 1.14 12.37
C SER A 486 7.69 0.41 13.42
N PHE A 487 8.72 1.07 13.95
CA PHE A 487 9.62 0.57 14.99
C PHE A 487 9.91 1.66 16.00
N ASP A 488 10.17 1.26 17.25
CA ASP A 488 10.71 2.19 18.24
C ASP A 488 12.13 2.58 17.84
N VAL A 489 12.42 3.87 17.94
CA VAL A 489 13.77 4.40 17.69
C VAL A 489 14.49 4.53 19.02
N ALA A 490 15.72 4.04 19.09
CA ALA A 490 16.54 4.14 20.29
C ALA A 490 16.72 5.62 20.71
N PRO A 491 16.66 5.95 22.01
CA PRO A 491 16.61 7.34 22.49
C PRO A 491 17.69 8.25 21.91
N GLU A 492 18.94 7.77 21.87
CA GLU A 492 20.09 8.49 21.32
C GLU A 492 19.97 8.83 19.84
N TRP A 493 19.22 8.04 19.07
CA TRP A 493 18.99 8.26 17.65
C TRP A 493 17.81 9.21 17.37
N ARG A 494 16.89 9.39 18.31
CA ARG A 494 15.75 10.33 18.18
C ARG A 494 16.24 11.76 18.07
N GLU A 495 17.25 12.13 18.86
CA GLU A 495 17.84 13.47 18.84
C GLU A 495 18.73 13.68 17.62
N ARG A 496 19.39 12.62 17.14
CA ARG A 496 20.27 12.70 15.96
C ARG A 496 19.51 12.83 14.65
N PHE A 497 18.35 12.20 14.52
CA PHE A 497 17.57 12.16 13.28
C PHE A 497 16.14 12.62 13.48
N PRO A 498 15.93 13.85 14.00
CA PRO A 498 14.59 14.33 14.37
C PRO A 498 13.63 14.42 13.17
N ALA A 499 14.14 14.60 11.95
CA ALA A 499 13.32 14.73 10.75
C ALA A 499 12.58 13.43 10.34
N VAL A 500 12.96 12.28 10.89
CA VAL A 500 12.40 10.96 10.52
C VAL A 500 11.84 10.18 11.70
N VAL A 501 11.70 10.82 12.86
CA VAL A 501 11.11 10.24 14.08
C VAL A 501 9.74 10.87 14.31
N TYR A 502 8.72 10.03 14.54
CA TYR A 502 7.37 10.48 14.87
C TYR A 502 7.30 11.00 16.31
N LYS A 503 6.24 11.75 16.62
CA LYS A 503 6.07 12.36 17.95
C LYS A 503 6.04 11.34 19.09
N ASP A 504 5.65 10.10 18.81
CA ASP A 504 5.61 8.99 19.76
C ASP A 504 6.95 8.22 19.86
N GLY A 505 8.02 8.72 19.26
CA GLY A 505 9.36 8.12 19.31
C GLY A 505 9.56 6.93 18.38
N THR A 506 8.61 6.67 17.47
CA THR A 506 8.73 5.61 16.48
C THR A 506 9.12 6.13 15.11
N SER A 507 9.50 5.23 14.20
CA SER A 507 9.78 5.54 12.80
C SER A 507 9.33 4.43 11.87
N ARG A 508 8.89 4.78 10.65
CA ARG A 508 8.56 3.84 9.58
C ARG A 508 9.78 3.65 8.67
N ALA A 509 10.62 2.71 9.02
CA ALA A 509 11.92 2.56 8.39
C ALA A 509 11.88 1.78 7.06
N HIS A 510 12.87 2.09 6.21
CA HIS A 510 13.29 1.32 5.05
C HIS A 510 14.74 0.91 5.23
N VAL A 511 14.96 -0.38 5.45
CA VAL A 511 16.30 -0.96 5.56
C VAL A 511 16.76 -1.41 4.17
N VAL A 512 17.87 -0.85 3.72
CA VAL A 512 18.41 -1.06 2.38
C VAL A 512 19.53 -2.10 2.43
N THR A 513 19.38 -3.17 1.65
CA THR A 513 20.43 -4.18 1.49
C THR A 513 21.11 -4.03 0.13
N ARG A 514 22.40 -4.34 0.07
CA ARG A 514 23.17 -4.34 -1.19
C ARG A 514 22.54 -5.24 -2.25
N LYS A 515 21.92 -6.35 -1.84
CA LYS A 515 21.29 -7.32 -2.74
C LYS A 515 20.00 -6.78 -3.38
N ALA A 516 19.19 -6.03 -2.62
CA ALA A 516 17.90 -5.55 -3.10
C ALA A 516 18.06 -4.30 -4.00
N ASN A 517 18.91 -3.34 -3.59
CA ASN A 517 19.13 -2.08 -4.31
C ASN A 517 20.59 -1.65 -4.23
N PRO A 518 21.50 -2.21 -5.04
CA PRO A 518 22.94 -2.00 -4.93
C PRO A 518 23.36 -0.53 -5.10
N ARG A 519 22.71 0.21 -6.01
CA ARG A 519 23.05 1.61 -6.26
C ARG A 519 22.58 2.54 -5.13
N PHE A 520 21.38 2.33 -4.60
CA PHE A 520 20.91 3.10 -3.45
C PHE A 520 21.68 2.75 -2.17
N TYR A 521 22.08 1.48 -2.03
CA TYR A 521 23.00 1.06 -0.97
C TYR A 521 24.33 1.81 -1.05
N GLN A 522 24.93 1.94 -2.27
CA GLN A 522 26.17 2.66 -2.48
C GLN A 522 26.01 4.15 -2.16
N LEU A 523 24.88 4.78 -2.51
CA LEU A 523 24.58 6.15 -2.10
C LEU A 523 24.61 6.28 -0.57
N LEU A 524 23.94 5.38 0.15
CA LEU A 524 23.94 5.40 1.62
C LEU A 524 25.34 5.17 2.22
N LYS A 525 26.21 4.37 1.57
CA LYS A 525 27.62 4.23 1.99
C LYS A 525 28.39 5.54 1.80
N HIS A 526 28.22 6.25 0.71
CA HIS A 526 28.85 7.57 0.53
C HIS A 526 28.27 8.61 1.50
N VAL A 527 26.98 8.54 1.83
CA VAL A 527 26.38 9.38 2.90
C VAL A 527 27.03 9.06 4.25
N GLU A 528 27.26 7.77 4.56
CA GLU A 528 27.98 7.36 5.78
C GLU A 528 29.38 7.95 5.83
N GLU A 529 30.14 7.92 4.73
CA GLU A 529 31.49 8.50 4.64
C GLU A 529 31.50 10.02 4.86
N LYS A 530 30.48 10.75 4.39
CA LYS A 530 30.38 12.21 4.51
C LYS A 530 29.80 12.69 5.85
N THR A 531 28.87 11.92 6.45
CA THR A 531 28.09 12.35 7.64
C THR A 531 28.35 11.50 8.89
N GLY A 532 29.04 10.38 8.76
CA GLY A 532 29.25 9.39 9.81
C GLY A 532 28.11 8.36 9.93
N TYR A 533 27.02 8.48 9.18
CA TYR A 533 25.85 7.59 9.28
C TYR A 533 25.22 7.31 7.92
N GLY A 534 24.99 6.03 7.61
CA GLY A 534 24.37 5.59 6.36
C GLY A 534 22.83 5.68 6.38
N ILE A 535 22.29 6.89 6.55
CA ILE A 535 20.86 7.14 6.67
C ILE A 535 20.45 8.45 5.95
N VAL A 536 19.30 8.42 5.29
CA VAL A 536 18.69 9.60 4.66
C VAL A 536 17.19 9.66 4.98
N LEU A 537 16.61 10.87 5.01
CA LEU A 537 15.17 11.06 4.88
C LEU A 537 14.77 10.65 3.46
N ASN A 538 13.73 9.82 3.33
CA ASN A 538 13.21 9.35 2.05
C ASN A 538 11.70 9.57 1.97
N THR A 539 11.25 10.27 0.93
CA THR A 539 9.84 10.44 0.61
C THR A 539 9.59 10.26 -0.89
N SER A 540 8.35 9.95 -1.28
CA SER A 540 7.98 9.72 -2.67
C SER A 540 8.15 10.97 -3.53
N MET A 541 8.62 10.79 -4.77
CA MET A 541 8.73 11.87 -5.73
C MET A 541 7.38 12.08 -6.43
N ASN A 542 6.56 12.98 -5.86
CA ASN A 542 5.26 13.44 -6.38
C ASN A 542 4.78 14.67 -5.62
N ARG A 543 3.91 15.45 -6.22
CA ARG A 543 3.17 16.54 -5.56
C ARG A 543 1.90 16.00 -4.88
N PRO A 544 1.21 16.80 -4.05
CA PRO A 544 -0.06 16.40 -3.42
C PRO A 544 -1.10 15.98 -4.46
N GLY A 545 -1.80 14.87 -4.20
CA GLY A 545 -2.85 14.38 -5.08
C GLY A 545 -2.37 13.68 -6.36
N GLU A 546 -1.06 13.67 -6.63
CA GLU A 546 -0.47 12.99 -7.79
C GLU A 546 0.00 11.57 -7.47
N ALA A 547 0.04 10.72 -8.49
CA ALA A 547 0.76 9.46 -8.43
C ALA A 547 2.27 9.71 -8.33
N ILE A 548 3.03 8.79 -7.73
CA ILE A 548 4.50 8.83 -7.77
C ILE A 548 4.94 8.90 -9.24
N ILE A 549 5.94 9.72 -9.55
CA ILE A 549 6.45 9.87 -10.91
C ILE A 549 6.89 8.54 -11.50
N CYS A 550 6.75 8.38 -12.81
CA CYS A 550 7.14 7.17 -13.52
C CYS A 550 8.31 7.43 -14.48
N THR A 551 8.21 8.47 -15.30
CA THR A 551 9.10 8.76 -16.42
C THR A 551 10.11 9.89 -16.10
N PRO A 552 11.20 10.04 -16.87
CA PRO A 552 12.08 11.20 -16.76
C PRO A 552 11.37 12.53 -17.03
N GLU A 553 10.36 12.52 -17.94
CA GLU A 553 9.52 13.68 -18.21
C GLU A 553 8.74 14.09 -16.96
N ASP A 554 8.10 13.14 -16.27
CA ASP A 554 7.41 13.40 -14.99
C ASP A 554 8.38 13.98 -13.95
N ALA A 555 9.64 13.50 -13.93
CA ALA A 555 10.66 13.96 -12.99
C ALA A 555 11.02 15.42 -13.23
N LEU A 556 11.22 15.85 -14.48
CA LEU A 556 11.49 17.24 -14.83
C LEU A 556 10.25 18.14 -14.58
N GLU A 557 9.06 17.71 -14.96
CA GLU A 557 7.83 18.46 -14.67
C GLU A 557 7.62 18.66 -13.15
N MET A 558 7.98 17.67 -12.34
CA MET A 558 7.95 17.81 -10.90
C MET A 558 9.05 18.74 -10.38
N PHE A 559 10.26 18.62 -10.91
CA PHE A 559 11.41 19.45 -10.54
C PHE A 559 11.10 20.93 -10.76
N PHE A 560 10.70 21.32 -11.97
CA PHE A 560 10.34 22.69 -12.30
C PHE A 560 9.03 23.18 -11.67
N GLY A 561 8.15 22.27 -11.29
CA GLY A 561 6.90 22.58 -10.59
C GLY A 561 7.01 22.59 -9.05
N SER A 562 8.21 22.59 -8.49
CA SER A 562 8.49 22.62 -7.04
C SER A 562 9.84 23.30 -6.76
N ASP A 563 10.13 23.55 -5.48
CA ASP A 563 11.43 24.10 -5.05
C ASP A 563 12.45 22.98 -4.77
N LEU A 564 12.44 21.90 -5.55
CA LEU A 564 13.46 20.86 -5.48
C LEU A 564 14.78 21.40 -6.06
N GLU A 565 15.87 21.33 -5.29
CA GLU A 565 17.13 22.01 -5.61
C GLU A 565 17.96 21.26 -6.65
N TYR A 566 17.99 19.93 -6.55
CA TYR A 566 18.75 19.06 -7.44
C TYR A 566 17.94 17.85 -7.86
N LEU A 567 18.14 17.40 -9.09
CA LEU A 567 17.52 16.19 -9.63
C LEU A 567 18.57 15.31 -10.30
N ILE A 568 18.81 14.13 -9.74
CA ILE A 568 19.71 13.14 -10.36
C ILE A 568 18.88 12.04 -11.00
N MET A 569 18.94 11.96 -12.33
CA MET A 569 18.24 10.93 -13.14
C MET A 569 19.28 10.00 -13.77
N GLN A 570 19.43 8.79 -13.23
CA GLN A 570 20.55 7.89 -13.53
C GLN A 570 21.87 8.62 -13.21
N ASP A 571 22.70 8.88 -14.21
CA ASP A 571 23.99 9.58 -14.08
C ASP A 571 23.91 11.06 -14.55
N VAL A 572 22.72 11.60 -14.74
CA VAL A 572 22.45 12.98 -15.18
C VAL A 572 21.99 13.82 -14.00
N LEU A 573 22.73 14.87 -13.64
CA LEU A 573 22.38 15.91 -12.67
C LEU A 573 21.79 17.11 -13.38
#